data_223121ba11fe73e26a3308167b15b09a
#
_entry.id   223121ba11fe73e26a3308167b15b09a
#
_cell.length_a   1.000
_cell.length_b   1.000
_cell.length_c   1.000
_cell.angle_alpha   90.00
_cell.angle_beta   90.00
_cell.angle_gamma   90.00
#
_symmetry.space_group_name_H-M   'P 1'
#
loop_
_entity.id
_entity.type
_entity.pdbx_description
1 polymer ?
#
loop_
_entity_poly.entity_id
_entity_poly.type
_entity_poly.pdbx_seq_one_letter_code
_entity_poly.pdbx_strand_id
1 'polypeptide(L)'
;VLRALEPISATSDPAKLSKIYGSRFAKAWELLKEKRVKKYVFNPSGRVMWIVVGKEREYLIYPAVGYCQCDDFFFAVMDGKALACQHLIAQRLAEELSDYDVVEAEDRLFDSLMEDQRRLMLPPREV
;
A
#
# COMPACT_ATOMS: atom_id res chain seq x y z
N VAL A 1 -13.67 -0.74 -6.70
CA VAL A 1 -12.40 -0.49 -6.01
C VAL A 1 -11.31 -1.39 -6.55
N LEU A 2 -11.56 -2.69 -6.62
CA LEU A 2 -10.56 -3.63 -7.15
C LEU A 2 -10.28 -3.42 -8.64
N ARG A 3 -11.24 -2.90 -9.38
CA ARG A 3 -11.10 -2.61 -10.81
C ARG A 3 -10.02 -1.56 -11.11
N ALA A 4 -9.78 -0.67 -10.18
CA ALA A 4 -8.76 0.36 -10.36
C ALA A 4 -7.36 -0.23 -10.54
N LEU A 5 -7.12 -1.44 -10.04
CA LEU A 5 -5.84 -2.11 -10.10
C LEU A 5 -5.79 -3.26 -11.12
N GLU A 6 -6.90 -3.56 -11.79
CA GLU A 6 -6.96 -4.61 -12.82
C GLU A 6 -5.92 -4.44 -13.93
N PRO A 7 -5.63 -3.20 -14.40
CA PRO A 7 -4.60 -3.05 -15.43
C PRO A 7 -3.24 -3.63 -15.05
N ILE A 8 -2.90 -3.60 -13.76
CA ILE A 8 -1.64 -4.16 -13.26
C ILE A 8 -1.62 -5.69 -13.39
N SER A 9 -2.76 -6.32 -13.12
CA SER A 9 -2.88 -7.78 -13.28
C SER A 9 -2.92 -8.19 -14.76
N ALA A 10 -3.41 -7.31 -15.63
CA ALA A 10 -3.55 -7.60 -17.06
C ALA A 10 -2.24 -7.43 -17.82
N THR A 11 -1.35 -6.54 -17.37
CA THR A 11 -0.09 -6.28 -18.04
C THR A 11 0.97 -5.84 -17.03
N SER A 12 2.22 -6.20 -17.30
CA SER A 12 3.35 -5.70 -16.55
C SER A 12 4.17 -4.69 -17.35
N ASP A 13 3.67 -4.23 -18.50
CA ASP A 13 4.36 -3.27 -19.34
C ASP A 13 4.37 -1.88 -18.69
N PRO A 14 5.55 -1.37 -18.26
CA PRO A 14 5.62 -0.06 -17.61
C PRO A 14 5.09 1.09 -18.46
N ALA A 15 5.27 1.03 -19.77
CA ALA A 15 4.79 2.09 -20.66
C ALA A 15 3.26 2.20 -20.64
N LYS A 16 2.57 1.07 -20.65
CA LYS A 16 1.10 1.04 -20.60
C LYS A 16 0.58 1.49 -19.24
N LEU A 17 1.19 1.02 -18.17
CA LEU A 17 0.78 1.37 -16.81
C LEU A 17 1.05 2.84 -16.52
N SER A 18 2.13 3.40 -17.04
CA SER A 18 2.45 4.80 -16.91
C SER A 18 1.39 5.69 -17.56
N LYS A 19 0.83 5.27 -18.69
CA LYS A 19 -0.25 5.98 -19.35
C LYS A 19 -1.55 5.97 -18.53
N ILE A 20 -1.80 4.85 -17.85
CA ILE A 20 -3.03 4.68 -17.06
C ILE A 20 -2.95 5.46 -15.75
N TYR A 21 -1.84 5.36 -15.03
CA TYR A 21 -1.70 5.91 -13.68
C TYR A 21 -0.90 7.21 -13.61
N GLY A 22 -0.17 7.56 -14.65
CA GLY A 22 0.62 8.79 -14.70
C GLY A 22 1.78 8.77 -13.72
N SER A 23 2.04 9.92 -13.09
CA SER A 23 3.16 10.09 -12.16
C SER A 23 3.07 9.16 -10.94
N ARG A 24 1.88 8.72 -10.59
CA ARG A 24 1.69 7.79 -9.47
C ARG A 24 2.32 6.44 -9.76
N PHE A 25 2.32 6.02 -11.02
CA PHE A 25 3.01 4.79 -11.40
C PHE A 25 4.53 4.93 -11.23
N ALA A 26 5.10 6.06 -11.65
CA ALA A 26 6.54 6.29 -11.51
C ALA A 26 6.98 6.26 -10.04
N LYS A 27 6.20 6.88 -9.16
CA LYS A 27 6.47 6.86 -7.71
C LYS A 27 6.33 5.46 -7.13
N ALA A 28 5.32 4.71 -7.58
CA ALA A 28 5.12 3.33 -7.15
C ALA A 28 6.30 2.44 -7.58
N TRP A 29 6.78 2.64 -8.79
CA TRP A 29 7.91 1.89 -9.31
C TRP A 29 9.18 2.13 -8.48
N GLU A 30 9.41 3.39 -8.07
CA GLU A 30 10.51 3.71 -7.17
C GLU A 30 10.39 3.00 -5.83
N LEU A 31 9.19 3.00 -5.24
CA LEU A 31 8.95 2.30 -3.99
C LEU A 31 9.26 0.81 -4.11
N LEU A 32 8.88 0.22 -5.23
CA LEU A 32 9.14 -1.19 -5.49
C LEU A 32 10.64 -1.46 -5.60
N LYS A 33 11.36 -0.63 -6.36
CA LYS A 33 12.82 -0.76 -6.54
C LYS A 33 13.58 -0.59 -5.24
N GLU A 34 13.10 0.28 -4.35
CA GLU A 34 13.73 0.53 -3.07
C GLU A 34 13.35 -0.52 -2.00
N LYS A 35 12.60 -1.55 -2.40
CA LYS A 35 12.17 -2.63 -1.50
C LYS A 35 11.34 -2.13 -0.34
N ARG A 36 10.46 -1.19 -0.60
CA ARG A 36 9.64 -0.56 0.44
C ARG A 36 8.30 -1.25 0.69
N VAL A 37 7.97 -2.27 -0.10
CA VAL A 37 6.73 -3.05 0.10
C VAL A 37 7.04 -4.25 0.99
N LYS A 38 6.34 -4.35 2.12
CA LYS A 38 6.55 -5.39 3.14
C LYS A 38 5.26 -6.15 3.39
N LYS A 39 5.38 -7.47 3.48
CA LYS A 39 4.27 -8.33 3.87
C LYS A 39 4.58 -8.91 5.25
N TYR A 40 3.80 -8.52 6.25
CA TYR A 40 3.93 -9.05 7.59
C TYR A 40 3.02 -10.26 7.74
N VAL A 41 3.58 -11.36 8.21
CA VAL A 41 2.84 -12.59 8.49
C VAL A 41 2.93 -12.86 10.00
N PHE A 42 1.78 -12.93 10.65
CA PHE A 42 1.70 -13.09 12.10
C PHE A 42 1.43 -14.54 12.46
N ASN A 43 2.20 -15.07 13.39
CA ASN A 43 2.10 -16.44 13.82
C ASN A 43 1.68 -16.51 15.29
N PRO A 44 0.87 -17.49 15.67
CA PRO A 44 0.39 -18.64 14.89
C PRO A 44 -0.87 -18.39 14.06
N SER A 45 -1.49 -17.20 14.11
CA SER A 45 -2.78 -16.97 13.44
C SER A 45 -2.71 -17.01 11.90
N GLY A 46 -1.56 -16.70 11.33
CA GLY A 46 -1.41 -16.58 9.89
C GLY A 46 -1.99 -15.28 9.31
N ARG A 47 -2.37 -14.32 10.16
CA ARG A 47 -2.86 -13.01 9.69
C ARG A 47 -1.78 -12.29 8.89
N VAL A 48 -2.21 -11.52 7.90
CA VAL A 48 -1.32 -10.81 6.99
C VAL A 48 -1.60 -9.32 7.06
N MET A 49 -0.52 -8.53 7.10
CA MET A 49 -0.60 -7.08 7.04
C MET A 49 0.37 -6.59 5.96
N TRP A 50 -0.14 -5.81 5.01
CA TRP A 50 0.69 -5.20 3.98
C TRP A 50 1.03 -3.78 4.38
N ILE A 51 2.31 -3.45 4.31
CA ILE A 51 2.83 -2.13 4.66
C ILE A 51 3.74 -1.63 3.55
N VAL A 52 3.58 -0.37 3.16
CA VAL A 52 4.51 0.32 2.28
C VAL A 52 5.25 1.37 3.10
N VAL A 53 6.57 1.28 3.11
CA VAL A 53 7.43 2.19 3.89
C VAL A 53 7.63 3.48 3.09
N GLY A 54 7.00 4.56 3.53
CA GLY A 54 7.19 5.87 2.95
C GLY A 54 8.42 6.59 3.52
N LYS A 55 8.61 7.85 3.13
CA LYS A 55 9.76 8.64 3.60
C LYS A 55 9.62 9.05 5.06
N GLU A 56 8.42 9.36 5.49
CA GLU A 56 8.18 9.88 6.84
C GLU A 56 7.45 8.91 7.76
N ARG A 57 6.70 7.98 7.17
CA ARG A 57 5.97 6.98 7.95
C ARG A 57 5.67 5.75 7.11
N GLU A 58 5.17 4.72 7.77
CA GLU A 58 4.70 3.51 7.12
C GLU A 58 3.20 3.65 6.84
N TYR A 59 2.76 3.09 5.71
CA TYR A 59 1.36 3.12 5.28
C TYR A 59 0.79 1.72 5.28
N LEU A 60 -0.28 1.52 6.04
CA LEU A 60 -0.99 0.24 6.07
C LEU A 60 -1.89 0.14 4.84
N ILE A 61 -1.80 -0.97 4.14
CA ILE A 61 -2.56 -1.24 2.92
C ILE A 61 -3.53 -2.38 3.17
N TYR A 62 -4.76 -2.21 2.71
CA TYR A 62 -5.78 -3.27 2.68
C TYR A 62 -6.07 -3.61 1.23
N PRO A 63 -5.29 -4.52 0.60
CA PRO A 63 -5.43 -4.77 -0.83
C PRO A 63 -6.77 -5.38 -1.22
N ALA A 64 -7.37 -6.17 -0.36
CA ALA A 64 -8.66 -6.80 -0.65
C ALA A 64 -9.79 -5.81 -0.90
N VAL A 65 -9.72 -4.63 -0.28
CA VAL A 65 -10.71 -3.57 -0.44
C VAL A 65 -10.15 -2.32 -1.12
N GLY A 66 -8.88 -2.37 -1.54
CA GLY A 66 -8.25 -1.25 -2.24
C GLY A 66 -8.12 0.01 -1.41
N TYR A 67 -7.76 -0.12 -0.14
CA TYR A 67 -7.66 0.99 0.80
C TYR A 67 -6.21 1.25 1.21
N CYS A 68 -5.85 2.53 1.32
CA CYS A 68 -4.56 2.98 1.83
C CYS A 68 -4.78 4.16 2.77
N GLN A 69 -3.94 4.27 3.79
CA GLN A 69 -4.03 5.33 4.81
C GLN A 69 -3.29 6.61 4.43
N CYS A 70 -3.04 6.87 3.17
CA CYS A 70 -2.33 8.08 2.76
C CYS A 70 -3.27 9.22 2.40
N ASP A 71 -2.72 10.44 2.41
CA ASP A 71 -3.50 11.63 2.05
C ASP A 71 -3.98 11.59 0.60
N ASP A 72 -3.16 11.09 -0.31
CA ASP A 72 -3.52 10.98 -1.72
C ASP A 72 -4.75 10.09 -1.92
N PHE A 73 -4.88 9.03 -1.12
CA PHE A 73 -6.06 8.18 -1.18
C PHE A 73 -7.31 8.96 -0.81
N PHE A 74 -7.26 9.72 0.28
CA PHE A 74 -8.40 10.51 0.71
C PHE A 74 -8.75 11.65 -0.24
N PHE A 75 -7.74 12.40 -0.69
CA PHE A 75 -8.00 13.62 -1.44
C PHE A 75 -8.10 13.44 -2.95
N ALA A 76 -7.66 12.33 -3.47
CA ALA A 76 -7.73 12.06 -4.90
C ALA A 76 -8.51 10.81 -5.25
N VAL A 77 -8.20 9.68 -4.60
CA VAL A 77 -8.82 8.40 -4.97
C VAL A 77 -10.29 8.37 -4.54
N MET A 78 -10.59 8.71 -3.30
CA MET A 78 -11.96 8.73 -2.81
C MET A 78 -12.82 9.78 -3.52
N ASP A 79 -12.21 10.86 -3.97
CA ASP A 79 -12.89 11.94 -4.69
C ASP A 79 -13.05 11.65 -6.20
N GLY A 80 -12.56 10.52 -6.67
CA GLY A 80 -12.66 10.12 -8.06
C GLY A 80 -11.68 10.80 -9.00
N LYS A 81 -10.71 11.55 -8.47
CA LYS A 81 -9.71 12.25 -9.28
C LYS A 81 -8.57 11.35 -9.73
N ALA A 82 -8.35 10.24 -9.03
CA ALA A 82 -7.32 9.27 -9.36
C ALA A 82 -7.86 7.86 -9.15
N LEU A 83 -7.33 6.90 -9.92
CA LEU A 83 -7.74 5.50 -9.83
C LEU A 83 -7.20 4.83 -8.57
N ALA A 84 -5.96 5.12 -8.23
CA ALA A 84 -5.30 4.54 -7.06
C ALA A 84 -4.15 5.43 -6.63
N CYS A 85 -3.76 5.34 -5.35
CA CYS A 85 -2.58 6.05 -4.88
C CYS A 85 -1.32 5.24 -5.21
N GLN A 86 -0.16 5.89 -5.10
CA GLN A 86 1.13 5.24 -5.39
C GLN A 86 1.37 4.01 -4.52
N HIS A 87 0.91 4.01 -3.29
CA HIS A 87 1.13 2.90 -2.37
C HIS A 87 0.32 1.65 -2.76
N LEU A 88 -0.92 1.85 -3.18
CA LEU A 88 -1.75 0.75 -3.69
C LEU A 88 -1.18 0.16 -4.97
N ILE A 89 -0.70 1.02 -5.87
CA ILE A 89 -0.06 0.58 -7.11
C ILE A 89 1.21 -0.22 -6.80
N ALA A 90 2.04 0.29 -5.89
CA ALA A 90 3.28 -0.39 -5.49
C ALA A 90 3.00 -1.76 -4.89
N GLN A 91 2.01 -1.86 -4.00
CA GLN A 91 1.65 -3.13 -3.37
C GLN A 91 1.18 -4.15 -4.42
N ARG A 92 0.33 -3.72 -5.36
CA ARG A 92 -0.18 -4.63 -6.39
C ARG A 92 0.94 -5.08 -7.34
N LEU A 93 1.83 -4.17 -7.72
CA LEU A 93 3.01 -4.52 -8.53
C LEU A 93 3.89 -5.52 -7.80
N ALA A 94 4.10 -5.31 -6.50
CA ALA A 94 4.91 -6.21 -5.69
C ALA A 94 4.33 -7.63 -5.68
N GLU A 95 3.01 -7.75 -5.53
CA GLU A 95 2.34 -9.06 -5.60
C GLU A 95 2.48 -9.72 -6.97
N GLU A 96 2.23 -8.97 -8.03
CA GLU A 96 2.30 -9.50 -9.40
C GLU A 96 3.71 -9.95 -9.77
N LEU A 97 4.73 -9.23 -9.30
CA LEU A 97 6.13 -9.52 -9.60
C LEU A 97 6.80 -10.37 -8.51
N SER A 98 6.09 -10.71 -7.46
CA SER A 98 6.63 -11.41 -6.30
C SER A 98 7.86 -10.71 -5.72
N ASP A 99 7.83 -9.38 -5.72
CA ASP A 99 8.97 -8.55 -5.31
C ASP A 99 8.62 -7.74 -4.06
N TYR A 100 8.66 -8.39 -2.92
CA TYR A 100 8.41 -7.78 -1.62
C TYR A 100 9.14 -8.56 -0.54
N ASP A 101 9.39 -7.90 0.58
CA ASP A 101 9.98 -8.56 1.74
C ASP A 101 8.89 -9.16 2.62
N VAL A 102 9.15 -10.35 3.15
CA VAL A 102 8.26 -11.01 4.10
C VAL A 102 8.87 -10.86 5.49
N VAL A 103 8.08 -10.34 6.42
CA VAL A 103 8.48 -10.20 7.82
C VAL A 103 7.59 -11.10 8.66
N GLU A 104 8.18 -12.06 9.35
CA GLU A 104 7.44 -12.91 10.27
C GLU A 104 7.46 -12.29 11.67
N ALA A 105 6.31 -12.27 12.33
CA ALA A 105 6.16 -11.68 13.64
C ALA A 105 5.19 -12.51 14.48
N GLU A 106 5.20 -12.28 15.79
CA GLU A 106 4.27 -12.92 16.70
C GLU A 106 2.94 -12.19 16.72
N ASP A 107 1.85 -12.92 16.95
CA ASP A 107 0.49 -12.35 16.99
C ASP A 107 0.37 -11.19 17.97
N ARG A 108 1.08 -11.23 19.08
CA ARG A 108 1.04 -10.15 20.08
C ARG A 108 1.47 -8.79 19.50
N LEU A 109 2.30 -8.79 18.45
CA LEU A 109 2.76 -7.56 17.82
C LEU A 109 1.72 -6.98 16.88
N PHE A 110 0.75 -7.79 16.45
CA PHE A 110 -0.31 -7.31 15.56
C PHE A 110 -1.09 -6.16 16.19
N ASP A 111 -1.54 -6.34 17.42
CA ASP A 111 -2.33 -5.33 18.11
C ASP A 111 -1.54 -4.04 18.33
N SER A 112 -0.25 -4.18 18.66
CA SER A 112 0.64 -3.03 18.84
C SER A 112 0.81 -2.23 17.55
N LEU A 113 1.03 -2.93 16.43
CA LEU A 113 1.17 -2.29 15.13
C LEU A 113 -0.13 -1.62 14.68
N MET A 114 -1.26 -2.25 14.92
CA MET A 114 -2.56 -1.68 14.59
C MET A 114 -2.84 -0.43 15.42
N GLU A 115 -2.44 -0.44 16.68
CA GLU A 115 -2.59 0.73 17.55
C GLU A 115 -1.75 1.91 17.04
N ASP A 116 -0.51 1.64 16.63
CA ASP A 116 0.38 2.66 16.06
C ASP A 116 -0.22 3.25 14.79
N GLN A 117 -0.77 2.44 13.92
CA GLN A 117 -1.41 2.90 12.70
C GLN A 117 -2.65 3.73 12.99
N ARG A 118 -3.43 3.32 13.97
CA ARG A 118 -4.62 4.07 14.38
C ARG A 118 -4.27 5.46 14.90
N ARG A 119 -3.20 5.58 15.67
CA ARG A 119 -2.72 6.87 16.16
C ARG A 119 -2.34 7.80 15.02
N LEU A 120 -1.73 7.27 13.96
CA LEU A 120 -1.34 8.06 12.80
C LEU A 120 -2.55 8.58 12.03
N MET A 121 -3.71 7.91 12.13
CA MET A 121 -4.93 8.31 11.44
C MET A 121 -5.73 9.36 12.21
N LEU A 122 -5.50 9.50 13.51
CA LEU A 122 -6.24 10.48 14.31
C LEU A 122 -5.72 11.89 14.03
N PRO A 123 -6.63 12.90 13.98
CA PRO A 123 -6.17 14.27 13.84
C PRO A 123 -5.36 14.69 15.07
N PRO A 124 -4.45 15.66 14.92
CA PRO A 124 -3.71 16.18 16.07
C PRO A 124 -4.69 16.68 17.12
N ARG A 125 -4.41 16.35 18.38
CA ARG A 125 -5.23 16.87 19.45
C ARG A 125 -4.93 18.34 19.65
N GLU A 126 -5.96 19.13 19.61
CA GLU A 126 -5.83 20.52 20.02
C GLU A 126 -5.73 20.57 21.53
N VAL A 127 -4.81 21.34 21.99
CA VAL A 127 -4.55 21.50 23.41
C VAL A 127 -5.15 22.79 23.90
#